data_e562331c79080509e820a16896e1fb67
#
_entry.id   e562331c79080509e820a16896e1fb67
#
_cell.length_a   1.000
_cell.length_b   1.000
_cell.length_c   1.000
_cell.angle_alpha   90.00
_cell.angle_beta   90.00
_cell.angle_gamma   90.00
#
_symmetry.space_group_name_H-M   'P 1'
#
loop_
_entity.id
_entity.type
_entity.pdbx_description
1 polymer ?
#
loop_
_entity_poly.entity_id
_entity_poly.type
_entity_poly.pdbx_seq_one_letter_code
_entity_poly.pdbx_strand_id
1 'polypeptide(L)'
;MGIQDDTLYKELLDQQQDLLVKFSPEGRLMFVNRAYCEAMGKKEEELVGSVFMPAADERYADALATRMTSLFRPPYTCIVEQWISSPKGPRCISWAARSIADKNGNVTAIVANGRDVTPEKKRHRDITRRDSQLMLLIESGTPMYYTHTPDHTLLYVSPRIRAMLGCTPGSGKRLWTDYLTDNPINAKGLERTLKAISSGRREPPYRLEFAGRNGAKIRVEVNEIPVIRNNVTIAVVGSLVDVTEKMKVEEGLIEAEILLKDYSGHKKKNEGEPAGPFAALKSIFSKKEETKEDDIPIDIPDSLN
;
A
#
# COMPACT_ATOMS: atom_id res chain seq x y z
N MET A 1 -45.71 -31.32 -30.28
CA MET A 1 -44.89 -31.51 -29.09
C MET A 1 -43.78 -30.43 -28.94
N GLY A 2 -43.72 -29.40 -29.77
CA GLY A 2 -42.63 -28.41 -29.77
C GLY A 2 -42.94 -27.07 -29.07
N ILE A 3 -44.16 -26.62 -29.02
CA ILE A 3 -44.49 -25.23 -28.58
C ILE A 3 -44.51 -25.08 -27.05
N GLN A 4 -44.90 -26.11 -26.32
CA GLN A 4 -44.92 -26.09 -24.85
C GLN A 4 -43.50 -26.14 -24.25
N ASP A 5 -42.55 -26.82 -24.90
CA ASP A 5 -41.16 -26.89 -24.46
C ASP A 5 -40.45 -25.55 -24.63
N ASP A 6 -40.68 -24.83 -25.74
CA ASP A 6 -39.98 -23.53 -26.00
C ASP A 6 -40.42 -22.44 -25.00
N THR A 7 -41.69 -22.42 -24.58
CA THR A 7 -42.17 -21.49 -23.56
C THR A 7 -41.54 -21.75 -22.19
N LEU A 8 -41.47 -23.02 -21.79
CA LEU A 8 -40.85 -23.42 -20.51
C LEU A 8 -39.35 -23.08 -20.46
N TYR A 9 -38.61 -23.32 -21.56
CA TYR A 9 -37.20 -22.94 -21.63
C TYR A 9 -37.02 -21.43 -21.54
N LYS A 10 -37.83 -20.64 -22.21
CA LYS A 10 -37.79 -19.18 -22.11
C LYS A 10 -38.06 -18.70 -20.69
N GLU A 11 -39.07 -19.24 -20.01
CA GLU A 11 -39.37 -18.90 -18.61
C GLU A 11 -38.19 -19.24 -17.68
N LEU A 12 -37.50 -20.37 -17.86
CA LEU A 12 -36.35 -20.76 -17.08
C LEU A 12 -35.16 -19.79 -17.32
N LEU A 13 -34.94 -19.36 -18.55
CA LEU A 13 -33.88 -18.42 -18.90
C LEU A 13 -34.17 -17.01 -18.37
N ASP A 14 -35.44 -16.62 -18.31
CA ASP A 14 -35.89 -15.32 -17.80
C ASP A 14 -35.81 -15.21 -16.26
N GLN A 15 -35.81 -16.37 -15.55
CA GLN A 15 -35.63 -16.39 -14.10
C GLN A 15 -34.14 -16.28 -13.70
N GLN A 16 -33.21 -16.39 -14.64
CA GLN A 16 -31.76 -16.27 -14.36
C GLN A 16 -31.43 -14.82 -14.04
N GLN A 17 -30.57 -14.63 -13.03
CA GLN A 17 -30.06 -13.30 -12.66
C GLN A 17 -28.90 -12.84 -13.54
N ASP A 18 -28.15 -13.80 -14.09
CA ASP A 18 -27.08 -13.53 -15.04
C ASP A 18 -27.67 -13.10 -16.39
N LEU A 19 -26.98 -12.22 -17.09
CA LEU A 19 -27.36 -11.73 -18.40
C LEU A 19 -27.10 -12.84 -19.43
N LEU A 20 -28.15 -13.28 -20.15
CA LEU A 20 -28.00 -14.30 -21.17
C LEU A 20 -28.35 -13.75 -22.54
N VAL A 21 -27.42 -13.91 -23.48
CA VAL A 21 -27.62 -13.50 -24.87
C VAL A 21 -27.18 -14.57 -25.85
N LYS A 22 -27.86 -14.62 -27.00
CA LYS A 22 -27.41 -15.37 -28.18
C LYS A 22 -27.29 -14.39 -29.34
N PHE A 23 -26.20 -14.47 -30.07
CA PHE A 23 -25.95 -13.58 -31.21
C PHE A 23 -25.31 -14.35 -32.37
N SER A 24 -25.48 -13.78 -33.59
CA SER A 24 -24.95 -14.36 -34.82
C SER A 24 -23.42 -14.16 -34.91
N PRO A 25 -22.71 -14.88 -35.82
CA PRO A 25 -21.28 -14.65 -36.09
C PRO A 25 -20.93 -13.19 -36.43
N GLU A 26 -21.89 -12.44 -37.00
CA GLU A 26 -21.75 -11.02 -37.35
C GLU A 26 -22.01 -10.09 -36.12
N GLY A 27 -22.28 -10.68 -34.96
CA GLY A 27 -22.48 -9.95 -33.71
C GLY A 27 -23.90 -9.41 -33.51
N ARG A 28 -24.91 -9.88 -34.25
CA ARG A 28 -26.32 -9.43 -34.07
C ARG A 28 -27.04 -10.28 -33.06
N LEU A 29 -27.72 -9.63 -32.10
CA LEU A 29 -28.51 -10.30 -31.08
C LEU A 29 -29.67 -11.07 -31.71
N MET A 30 -29.76 -12.36 -31.36
CA MET A 30 -30.83 -13.27 -31.77
C MET A 30 -31.77 -13.61 -30.61
N PHE A 31 -31.28 -13.52 -29.37
CA PHE A 31 -32.04 -13.78 -28.16
C PHE A 31 -31.40 -13.01 -27.02
N VAL A 32 -32.23 -12.52 -26.11
CA VAL A 32 -31.85 -11.90 -24.85
C VAL A 32 -32.81 -12.35 -23.75
N ASN A 33 -32.31 -12.59 -22.52
CA ASN A 33 -33.20 -12.86 -21.41
C ASN A 33 -33.66 -11.56 -20.73
N ARG A 34 -34.62 -11.70 -19.84
CA ARG A 34 -35.22 -10.59 -19.07
C ARG A 34 -34.14 -9.78 -18.32
N ALA A 35 -33.17 -10.46 -17.69
CA ALA A 35 -32.09 -9.80 -16.95
C ALA A 35 -31.26 -8.87 -17.85
N TYR A 36 -31.01 -9.26 -19.10
CA TYR A 36 -30.33 -8.41 -20.08
C TYR A 36 -31.15 -7.19 -20.48
N CYS A 37 -32.47 -7.39 -20.72
CA CYS A 37 -33.41 -6.30 -21.01
C CYS A 37 -33.43 -5.26 -19.88
N GLU A 38 -33.53 -5.72 -18.63
CA GLU A 38 -33.50 -4.87 -17.44
C GLU A 38 -32.16 -4.13 -17.26
N ALA A 39 -31.06 -4.80 -17.56
CA ALA A 39 -29.72 -4.18 -17.47
C ALA A 39 -29.52 -3.09 -18.52
N MET A 40 -30.06 -3.28 -19.72
CA MET A 40 -29.98 -2.30 -20.81
C MET A 40 -31.09 -1.22 -20.73
N GLY A 41 -32.16 -1.45 -19.95
CA GLY A 41 -33.31 -0.57 -19.86
C GLY A 41 -34.13 -0.53 -21.17
N LYS A 42 -34.11 -1.61 -21.95
CA LYS A 42 -34.74 -1.74 -23.26
C LYS A 42 -35.60 -2.99 -23.32
N LYS A 43 -36.58 -3.00 -24.19
CA LYS A 43 -37.41 -4.18 -24.45
C LYS A 43 -36.69 -5.16 -25.38
N GLU A 44 -37.09 -6.43 -25.35
CA GLU A 44 -36.53 -7.49 -26.20
C GLU A 44 -36.62 -7.13 -27.69
N GLU A 45 -37.74 -6.54 -28.12
CA GLU A 45 -38.00 -6.16 -29.52
C GLU A 45 -37.02 -5.06 -30.01
N GLU A 46 -36.50 -4.22 -29.11
CA GLU A 46 -35.54 -3.17 -29.43
C GLU A 46 -34.12 -3.70 -29.48
N LEU A 47 -33.86 -4.81 -28.78
CA LEU A 47 -32.52 -5.40 -28.63
C LEU A 47 -32.23 -6.47 -29.67
N VAL A 48 -33.19 -7.33 -29.97
CA VAL A 48 -33.03 -8.37 -31.00
C VAL A 48 -32.79 -7.74 -32.39
N GLY A 49 -31.76 -8.22 -33.09
CA GLY A 49 -31.26 -7.66 -34.35
C GLY A 49 -30.25 -6.53 -34.20
N SER A 50 -30.14 -5.90 -33.03
CA SER A 50 -29.09 -4.91 -32.78
C SER A 50 -27.71 -5.56 -32.58
N VAL A 51 -26.64 -4.75 -32.64
CA VAL A 51 -25.27 -5.25 -32.43
C VAL A 51 -25.02 -5.49 -30.96
N PHE A 52 -24.57 -6.70 -30.60
CA PHE A 52 -24.08 -7.05 -29.28
C PHE A 52 -22.73 -6.35 -29.02
N MET A 53 -22.58 -5.76 -27.86
CA MET A 53 -21.42 -4.95 -27.49
C MET A 53 -21.19 -3.76 -28.46
N PRO A 54 -22.16 -2.81 -28.54
CA PRO A 54 -21.92 -1.59 -29.27
C PRO A 54 -20.70 -0.88 -28.68
N ALA A 55 -19.81 -0.46 -29.54
CA ALA A 55 -18.47 0.08 -29.35
C ALA A 55 -18.12 0.44 -27.88
N ALA A 56 -17.33 -0.40 -27.24
CA ALA A 56 -16.51 0.03 -26.14
C ALA A 56 -15.61 1.20 -26.62
N ASP A 57 -15.22 2.08 -25.72
CA ASP A 57 -14.20 3.10 -25.96
C ASP A 57 -13.15 2.58 -26.97
N GLU A 58 -12.89 3.31 -28.03
CA GLU A 58 -12.02 2.93 -29.17
C GLU A 58 -10.68 2.34 -28.71
N ARG A 59 -10.19 2.78 -27.54
CA ARG A 59 -8.97 2.26 -26.89
C ARG A 59 -9.01 0.77 -26.55
N TYR A 60 -10.20 0.19 -26.41
CA TYR A 60 -10.37 -1.22 -26.06
C TYR A 60 -10.96 -2.07 -27.18
N ALA A 61 -11.37 -1.45 -28.27
CA ALA A 61 -12.04 -2.12 -29.40
C ALA A 61 -11.13 -3.21 -30.03
N ASP A 62 -9.85 -2.91 -30.28
CA ASP A 62 -8.91 -3.84 -30.87
C ASP A 62 -8.58 -5.01 -29.95
N ALA A 63 -8.43 -4.75 -28.65
CA ALA A 63 -8.17 -5.80 -27.67
C ALA A 63 -9.40 -6.73 -27.51
N LEU A 64 -10.61 -6.17 -27.58
CA LEU A 64 -11.85 -6.93 -27.58
C LEU A 64 -11.99 -7.78 -28.84
N ALA A 65 -11.79 -7.18 -30.02
CA ALA A 65 -11.83 -7.88 -31.29
C ALA A 65 -10.84 -9.05 -31.34
N THR A 66 -9.61 -8.84 -30.88
CA THR A 66 -8.60 -9.89 -30.79
C THR A 66 -9.05 -11.04 -29.89
N ARG A 67 -9.64 -10.76 -28.72
CA ARG A 67 -10.16 -11.81 -27.83
C ARG A 67 -11.35 -12.55 -28.42
N MET A 68 -12.23 -11.87 -29.13
CA MET A 68 -13.39 -12.48 -29.77
C MET A 68 -13.01 -13.42 -30.93
N THR A 69 -11.81 -13.31 -31.52
CA THR A 69 -11.35 -14.27 -32.54
C THR A 69 -11.27 -15.69 -32.03
N SER A 70 -11.09 -15.90 -30.72
CA SER A 70 -11.11 -17.23 -30.09
C SER A 70 -12.45 -17.95 -30.19
N LEU A 71 -13.54 -17.22 -30.47
CA LEU A 71 -14.86 -17.82 -30.72
C LEU A 71 -14.93 -18.56 -32.07
N PHE A 72 -14.02 -18.26 -32.99
CA PHE A 72 -13.98 -18.86 -34.34
C PHE A 72 -12.84 -19.88 -34.49
N ARG A 73 -12.09 -20.15 -33.42
CA ARG A 73 -10.98 -21.12 -33.36
C ARG A 73 -11.06 -21.95 -32.08
N PRO A 74 -10.55 -23.18 -32.05
CA PRO A 74 -10.48 -23.94 -30.81
C PRO A 74 -9.82 -23.13 -29.70
N PRO A 75 -10.35 -23.11 -28.49
CA PRO A 75 -11.43 -23.92 -27.91
C PRO A 75 -12.85 -23.39 -28.12
N TYR A 76 -13.08 -22.41 -29.02
CA TYR A 76 -14.40 -21.81 -29.32
C TYR A 76 -15.06 -21.15 -28.13
N THR A 77 -14.28 -20.62 -27.22
CA THR A 77 -14.72 -19.93 -26.01
C THR A 77 -13.98 -18.59 -25.83
N CYS A 78 -14.64 -17.64 -25.20
CA CYS A 78 -14.04 -16.34 -24.86
C CYS A 78 -14.52 -15.90 -23.49
N ILE A 79 -13.61 -15.35 -22.68
CA ILE A 79 -13.97 -14.66 -21.44
C ILE A 79 -13.46 -13.22 -21.57
N VAL A 80 -14.37 -12.25 -21.37
CA VAL A 80 -14.06 -10.83 -21.49
C VAL A 80 -14.85 -10.01 -20.49
N GLU A 81 -14.21 -9.01 -19.90
CA GLU A 81 -14.90 -8.03 -19.06
C GLU A 81 -15.16 -6.75 -19.86
N GLN A 82 -16.35 -6.22 -19.71
CA GLN A 82 -16.78 -5.00 -20.40
C GLN A 82 -17.56 -4.09 -19.45
N TRP A 83 -17.26 -2.79 -19.51
CA TRP A 83 -18.08 -1.77 -18.90
C TRP A 83 -19.21 -1.38 -19.84
N ILE A 84 -20.45 -1.48 -19.34
CA ILE A 84 -21.65 -1.08 -20.06
C ILE A 84 -22.32 0.11 -19.34
N SER A 85 -22.96 0.96 -20.11
CA SER A 85 -23.85 2.00 -19.57
C SER A 85 -25.21 1.40 -19.31
N SER A 86 -25.71 1.54 -18.08
CA SER A 86 -27.07 1.10 -17.72
C SER A 86 -27.86 2.25 -17.10
N PRO A 87 -29.22 2.16 -17.05
CA PRO A 87 -30.04 3.17 -16.40
C PRO A 87 -29.68 3.42 -14.92
N LYS A 88 -29.08 2.42 -14.26
CA LYS A 88 -28.62 2.48 -12.86
C LYS A 88 -27.15 2.89 -12.73
N GLY A 89 -26.53 3.37 -13.81
CA GLY A 89 -25.12 3.75 -13.88
C GLY A 89 -24.21 2.68 -14.51
N PRO A 90 -22.90 2.94 -14.60
CA PRO A 90 -21.96 2.04 -15.27
C PRO A 90 -21.83 0.71 -14.51
N ARG A 91 -21.88 -0.41 -15.25
CA ARG A 91 -21.71 -1.77 -14.77
C ARG A 91 -20.57 -2.48 -15.47
N CYS A 92 -19.80 -3.25 -14.75
CA CYS A 92 -18.79 -4.14 -15.29
C CYS A 92 -19.37 -5.55 -15.41
N ILE A 93 -19.50 -6.03 -16.63
CA ILE A 93 -20.01 -7.37 -16.90
C ILE A 93 -18.86 -8.27 -17.33
N SER A 94 -18.70 -9.41 -16.66
CA SER A 94 -17.81 -10.50 -17.08
C SER A 94 -18.61 -11.45 -17.98
N TRP A 95 -18.27 -11.47 -19.25
CA TRP A 95 -18.89 -12.31 -20.26
C TRP A 95 -18.12 -13.61 -20.44
N ALA A 96 -18.81 -14.74 -20.36
CA ALA A 96 -18.32 -16.05 -20.79
C ALA A 96 -19.10 -16.46 -22.03
N ALA A 97 -18.44 -16.49 -23.17
CA ALA A 97 -19.06 -16.79 -24.46
C ALA A 97 -18.58 -18.12 -25.03
N ARG A 98 -19.45 -18.83 -25.71
CA ARG A 98 -19.16 -20.09 -26.41
C ARG A 98 -19.89 -20.12 -27.75
N SER A 99 -19.20 -20.61 -28.77
CA SER A 99 -19.75 -20.77 -30.11
C SER A 99 -20.56 -22.07 -30.23
N ILE A 100 -21.62 -22.02 -31.04
CA ILE A 100 -22.40 -23.15 -31.50
C ILE A 100 -22.05 -23.36 -32.96
N ALA A 101 -21.57 -24.55 -33.31
CA ALA A 101 -21.25 -24.91 -34.69
C ALA A 101 -22.26 -25.87 -35.30
N ASP A 102 -22.39 -25.83 -36.61
CA ASP A 102 -23.14 -26.82 -37.39
C ASP A 102 -22.35 -28.14 -37.55
N LYS A 103 -22.94 -29.11 -38.26
CA LYS A 103 -22.31 -30.41 -38.54
C LYS A 103 -21.04 -30.31 -39.38
N ASN A 104 -20.84 -29.18 -40.07
CA ASN A 104 -19.68 -28.92 -40.93
C ASN A 104 -18.58 -28.14 -40.19
N GLY A 105 -18.80 -27.77 -38.91
CA GLY A 105 -17.87 -27.01 -38.09
C GLY A 105 -17.99 -25.50 -38.27
N ASN A 106 -18.97 -25.01 -39.01
CA ASN A 106 -19.17 -23.56 -39.16
C ASN A 106 -19.91 -23.02 -37.94
N VAL A 107 -19.42 -21.92 -37.38
CA VAL A 107 -20.09 -21.25 -36.26
C VAL A 107 -21.39 -20.62 -36.75
N THR A 108 -22.52 -21.04 -36.18
CA THR A 108 -23.85 -20.56 -36.55
C THR A 108 -24.40 -19.56 -35.53
N ALA A 109 -23.98 -19.62 -34.29
CA ALA A 109 -24.35 -18.69 -33.24
C ALA A 109 -23.33 -18.71 -32.11
N ILE A 110 -23.38 -17.68 -31.29
CA ILE A 110 -22.62 -17.59 -30.04
C ILE A 110 -23.61 -17.37 -28.88
N VAL A 111 -23.42 -18.11 -27.79
CA VAL A 111 -24.14 -17.89 -26.53
C VAL A 111 -23.17 -17.29 -25.54
N ALA A 112 -23.58 -16.21 -24.89
CA ALA A 112 -22.78 -15.57 -23.84
C ALA A 112 -23.61 -15.41 -22.56
N ASN A 113 -22.96 -15.74 -21.45
CA ASN A 113 -23.44 -15.50 -20.10
C ASN A 113 -22.65 -14.34 -19.49
N GLY A 114 -23.36 -13.30 -19.04
CA GLY A 114 -22.78 -12.09 -18.44
C GLY A 114 -23.11 -12.00 -16.95
N ARG A 115 -22.08 -11.99 -16.12
CA ARG A 115 -22.22 -11.75 -14.68
C ARG A 115 -21.83 -10.33 -14.32
N ASP A 116 -22.69 -9.65 -13.56
CA ASP A 116 -22.34 -8.33 -13.01
C ASP A 116 -21.29 -8.46 -11.92
N VAL A 117 -20.06 -8.05 -12.23
CA VAL A 117 -18.90 -8.03 -11.32
C VAL A 117 -18.61 -6.62 -10.79
N THR A 118 -19.52 -5.68 -10.97
CA THR A 118 -19.39 -4.31 -10.49
C THR A 118 -19.16 -4.24 -8.98
N PRO A 119 -19.90 -5.00 -8.14
CA PRO A 119 -19.71 -4.98 -6.70
C PRO A 119 -18.30 -5.47 -6.29
N GLU A 120 -17.80 -6.52 -6.94
CA GLU A 120 -16.46 -7.06 -6.72
C GLU A 120 -15.38 -6.05 -7.12
N LYS A 121 -15.53 -5.44 -8.28
CA LYS A 121 -14.58 -4.41 -8.77
C LYS A 121 -14.56 -3.17 -7.87
N LYS A 122 -15.72 -2.72 -7.39
CA LYS A 122 -15.81 -1.61 -6.44
C LYS A 122 -15.13 -1.96 -5.12
N ARG A 123 -15.45 -3.12 -4.52
CA ARG A 123 -14.82 -3.58 -3.27
C ARG A 123 -13.30 -3.68 -3.42
N HIS A 124 -12.81 -4.29 -4.49
CA HIS A 124 -11.37 -4.40 -4.75
C HIS A 124 -10.71 -3.02 -4.87
N ARG A 125 -11.33 -2.09 -5.60
CA ARG A 125 -10.84 -0.71 -5.74
C ARG A 125 -10.82 0.03 -4.40
N ASP A 126 -11.87 -0.13 -3.58
CA ASP A 126 -11.97 0.50 -2.27
C ASP A 126 -10.90 -0.02 -1.30
N ILE A 127 -10.62 -1.34 -1.32
CA ILE A 127 -9.54 -1.95 -0.53
C ILE A 127 -8.20 -1.39 -1.00
N THR A 128 -7.90 -1.44 -2.30
CA THR A 128 -6.64 -0.92 -2.84
C THR A 128 -6.44 0.56 -2.53
N ARG A 129 -7.51 1.36 -2.60
CA ARG A 129 -7.46 2.79 -2.25
C ARG A 129 -7.15 3.00 -0.78
N ARG A 130 -7.79 2.24 0.12
CA ARG A 130 -7.53 2.30 1.57
C ARG A 130 -6.12 1.88 1.90
N ASP A 131 -5.63 0.79 1.31
CA ASP A 131 -4.25 0.33 1.49
C ASP A 131 -3.25 1.39 1.02
N SER A 132 -3.49 2.00 -0.14
CA SER A 132 -2.64 3.09 -0.64
C SER A 132 -2.65 4.31 0.28
N GLN A 133 -3.82 4.68 0.82
CA GLN A 133 -3.93 5.79 1.78
C GLN A 133 -3.20 5.47 3.10
N LEU A 134 -3.33 4.25 3.62
CA LEU A 134 -2.60 3.82 4.81
C LEU A 134 -1.08 3.82 4.57
N MET A 135 -0.63 3.34 3.40
CA MET A 135 0.80 3.40 3.04
C MET A 135 1.31 4.83 2.95
N LEU A 136 0.57 5.74 2.34
CA LEU A 136 0.94 7.17 2.31
C LEU A 136 1.08 7.77 3.71
N LEU A 137 0.17 7.45 4.64
CA LEU A 137 0.26 7.90 6.02
C LEU A 137 1.49 7.33 6.74
N ILE A 138 1.78 6.06 6.53
CA ILE A 138 2.96 5.37 7.10
C ILE A 138 4.26 5.96 6.52
N GLU A 139 4.29 6.27 5.23
CA GLU A 139 5.46 6.76 4.53
C GLU A 139 5.75 8.24 4.74
N SER A 140 4.70 9.07 4.89
CA SER A 140 4.81 10.52 5.08
C SER A 140 4.87 10.94 6.55
N GLY A 141 4.51 10.04 7.49
CA GLY A 141 4.47 10.33 8.93
C GLY A 141 5.86 10.58 9.53
N THR A 142 5.92 11.41 10.60
CA THR A 142 7.16 11.64 11.34
C THR A 142 7.70 10.38 12.02
N PRO A 143 6.86 9.51 12.65
CA PRO A 143 7.33 8.19 13.07
C PRO A 143 7.65 7.32 11.86
N MET A 144 8.83 6.71 11.88
CA MET A 144 9.22 5.70 10.91
C MET A 144 8.77 4.34 11.41
N TYR A 145 8.26 3.48 10.52
CA TYR A 145 7.69 2.19 10.90
C TYR A 145 8.52 1.01 10.38
N TYR A 146 8.56 -0.05 11.16
CA TYR A 146 9.20 -1.31 10.78
C TYR A 146 8.47 -2.50 11.38
N THR A 147 8.74 -3.67 10.84
CA THR A 147 8.28 -4.96 11.39
C THR A 147 9.40 -5.96 11.30
N HIS A 148 9.59 -6.75 12.36
CA HIS A 148 10.54 -7.84 12.38
C HIS A 148 9.95 -9.10 13.03
N THR A 149 10.58 -10.24 12.77
CA THR A 149 10.29 -11.51 13.43
C THR A 149 10.90 -11.56 14.83
N PRO A 150 10.50 -12.51 15.69
CA PRO A 150 11.12 -12.67 17.02
C PRO A 150 12.62 -12.91 17.01
N ASP A 151 13.18 -13.40 15.91
CA ASP A 151 14.63 -13.57 15.69
C ASP A 151 15.30 -12.33 15.09
N HIS A 152 14.66 -11.16 15.17
CA HIS A 152 15.12 -9.85 14.72
C HIS A 152 15.28 -9.68 13.20
N THR A 153 14.76 -10.61 12.37
CA THR A 153 14.78 -10.48 10.91
C THR A 153 13.78 -9.43 10.46
N LEU A 154 14.23 -8.44 9.70
CA LEU A 154 13.36 -7.38 9.16
C LEU A 154 12.40 -7.92 8.09
N LEU A 155 11.10 -7.73 8.31
CA LEU A 155 10.03 -8.03 7.36
C LEU A 155 9.62 -6.79 6.54
N TYR A 156 9.56 -5.64 7.20
CA TYR A 156 9.20 -4.37 6.59
C TYR A 156 9.99 -3.23 7.23
N VAL A 157 10.35 -2.25 6.42
CA VAL A 157 10.87 -0.95 6.87
C VAL A 157 10.31 0.14 5.98
N SER A 158 9.88 1.25 6.59
CA SER A 158 9.43 2.43 5.83
C SER A 158 10.56 3.00 4.98
N PRO A 159 10.26 3.71 3.88
CA PRO A 159 11.27 4.28 2.98
C PRO A 159 12.29 5.18 3.71
N ARG A 160 11.87 5.92 4.73
CA ARG A 160 12.75 6.79 5.53
C ARG A 160 13.78 6.00 6.34
N ILE A 161 13.39 4.87 6.98
CA ILE A 161 14.35 3.96 7.64
C ILE A 161 15.35 3.42 6.61
N ARG A 162 14.86 3.02 5.43
CA ARG A 162 15.69 2.53 4.35
C ARG A 162 16.73 3.56 3.90
N ALA A 163 16.31 4.81 3.75
CA ALA A 163 17.21 5.91 3.41
C ALA A 163 18.24 6.17 4.52
N MET A 164 17.81 6.15 5.77
CA MET A 164 18.60 6.44 6.97
C MET A 164 19.66 5.35 7.23
N LEU A 165 19.27 4.08 7.20
CA LEU A 165 20.14 2.95 7.56
C LEU A 165 20.74 2.23 6.34
N GLY A 166 20.23 2.47 5.12
CA GLY A 166 20.61 1.71 3.93
C GLY A 166 20.13 0.26 3.93
N CYS A 167 19.13 -0.09 4.78
CA CYS A 167 18.60 -1.43 4.87
C CYS A 167 17.52 -1.67 3.80
N THR A 168 17.49 -2.88 3.23
CA THR A 168 16.44 -3.30 2.30
C THR A 168 15.91 -4.67 2.73
N PRO A 169 14.65 -4.79 3.17
CA PRO A 169 14.05 -6.07 3.50
C PRO A 169 14.11 -7.01 2.28
N GLY A 170 14.41 -8.28 2.51
CA GLY A 170 14.47 -9.29 1.44
C GLY A 170 15.78 -9.35 0.65
N SER A 171 16.72 -8.44 0.83
CA SER A 171 18.06 -8.50 0.21
C SER A 171 19.10 -9.29 1.03
N GLY A 172 18.67 -10.41 1.59
CA GLY A 172 19.43 -11.26 2.51
C GLY A 172 18.86 -11.20 3.94
N LYS A 173 19.17 -12.20 4.75
CA LYS A 173 18.77 -12.24 6.17
C LYS A 173 19.60 -11.23 6.95
N ARG A 174 19.23 -9.96 6.93
CA ARG A 174 19.84 -8.96 7.79
C ARG A 174 18.97 -8.75 9.00
N LEU A 175 19.56 -8.93 10.16
CA LEU A 175 18.97 -8.61 11.44
C LEU A 175 18.99 -7.09 11.61
N TRP A 176 17.96 -6.52 12.22
CA TRP A 176 18.00 -5.08 12.52
C TRP A 176 19.10 -4.75 13.54
N THR A 177 19.51 -5.72 14.35
CA THR A 177 20.59 -5.62 15.32
C THR A 177 21.97 -5.37 14.67
N ASP A 178 22.15 -5.73 13.38
CA ASP A 178 23.39 -5.51 12.64
C ASP A 178 23.69 -4.02 12.41
N TYR A 179 22.70 -3.16 12.60
CA TYR A 179 22.84 -1.71 12.45
C TYR A 179 23.12 -0.99 13.78
N LEU A 180 23.16 -1.70 14.91
CA LEU A 180 23.47 -1.12 16.22
C LEU A 180 24.96 -0.74 16.30
N THR A 181 25.22 0.38 17.00
CA THR A 181 26.59 0.74 17.40
C THR A 181 26.98 0.05 18.71
N ASP A 182 28.26 0.18 19.13
CA ASP A 182 28.76 -0.34 20.43
C ASP A 182 28.28 0.49 21.64
N ASN A 183 27.29 1.38 21.45
CA ASN A 183 26.80 2.22 22.53
C ASN A 183 26.11 1.37 23.61
N PRO A 184 26.45 1.55 24.92
CA PRO A 184 25.83 0.79 26.02
C PRO A 184 24.30 0.92 26.12
N ILE A 185 23.72 1.98 25.56
CA ILE A 185 22.25 2.18 25.50
C ILE A 185 21.55 1.04 24.74
N ASN A 186 22.25 0.46 23.76
CA ASN A 186 21.72 -0.60 22.91
C ASN A 186 21.50 -1.91 23.68
N ALA A 187 22.33 -2.22 24.68
CA ALA A 187 22.15 -3.41 25.51
C ALA A 187 20.80 -3.36 26.27
N LYS A 188 20.47 -2.20 26.85
CA LYS A 188 19.19 -1.99 27.54
C LYS A 188 18.00 -2.03 26.57
N GLY A 189 18.17 -1.52 25.35
CA GLY A 189 17.15 -1.55 24.31
C GLY A 189 16.86 -2.98 23.87
N LEU A 190 17.89 -3.78 23.61
CA LEU A 190 17.77 -5.20 23.26
C LEU A 190 17.06 -6.02 24.36
N GLU A 191 17.40 -5.78 25.63
CA GLU A 191 16.71 -6.43 26.75
C GLU A 191 15.20 -6.15 26.73
N ARG A 192 14.77 -4.92 26.43
CA ARG A 192 13.36 -4.56 26.33
C ARG A 192 12.66 -5.23 25.17
N THR A 193 13.27 -5.25 23.99
CA THR A 193 12.73 -5.99 22.84
C THR A 193 12.57 -7.48 23.17
N LEU A 194 13.58 -8.12 23.72
CA LEU A 194 13.52 -9.53 24.12
C LEU A 194 12.41 -9.79 25.15
N LYS A 195 12.24 -8.88 26.12
CA LYS A 195 11.17 -8.96 27.09
C LYS A 195 9.79 -8.79 26.47
N ALA A 196 9.62 -7.85 25.53
CA ALA A 196 8.38 -7.69 24.76
C ALA A 196 8.04 -8.97 23.98
N ILE A 197 9.01 -9.57 23.32
CA ILE A 197 8.86 -10.81 22.54
C ILE A 197 8.44 -11.96 23.44
N SER A 198 9.12 -12.17 24.58
CA SER A 198 8.91 -13.30 25.48
C SER A 198 7.61 -13.17 26.29
N SER A 199 7.27 -11.96 26.75
CA SER A 199 6.06 -11.72 27.52
C SER A 199 4.81 -11.53 26.69
N GLY A 200 4.96 -11.23 25.39
CA GLY A 200 3.86 -10.82 24.52
C GLY A 200 3.22 -9.48 24.92
N ARG A 201 3.91 -8.67 25.71
CA ARG A 201 3.39 -7.37 26.19
C ARG A 201 4.25 -6.22 25.69
N ARG A 202 3.60 -5.09 25.47
CA ARG A 202 4.29 -3.84 25.12
C ARG A 202 5.16 -3.39 26.30
N GLU A 203 6.42 -3.10 26.02
CA GLU A 203 7.35 -2.45 26.95
C GLU A 203 7.29 -0.91 26.76
N PRO A 204 7.70 -0.13 27.78
CA PRO A 204 7.84 1.31 27.64
C PRO A 204 8.82 1.68 26.49
N PRO A 205 8.64 2.84 25.84
CA PRO A 205 9.57 3.32 24.82
C PRO A 205 11.01 3.33 25.34
N TYR A 206 11.95 3.05 24.44
CA TYR A 206 13.37 2.98 24.76
C TYR A 206 14.22 3.60 23.65
N ARG A 207 15.48 3.84 23.94
CA ARG A 207 16.40 4.50 23.01
C ARG A 207 17.41 3.49 22.47
N LEU A 208 17.76 3.64 21.19
CA LEU A 208 18.83 2.91 20.51
C LEU A 208 19.73 3.90 19.75
N GLU A 209 20.95 3.49 19.49
CA GLU A 209 21.86 4.17 18.59
C GLU A 209 22.25 3.26 17.42
N PHE A 210 21.96 3.72 16.21
CA PHE A 210 22.25 3.02 14.96
C PHE A 210 23.43 3.65 14.24
N ALA A 211 24.16 2.83 13.48
CA ALA A 211 25.09 3.29 12.46
C ALA A 211 24.28 3.58 11.18
N GLY A 212 24.15 4.85 10.82
CA GLY A 212 23.52 5.28 9.59
C GLY A 212 24.33 4.90 8.35
N ARG A 213 23.72 5.05 7.18
CA ARG A 213 24.33 4.72 5.87
C ARG A 213 25.70 5.37 5.66
N ASN A 214 25.91 6.57 6.20
CA ASN A 214 27.14 7.36 6.06
C ASN A 214 28.09 7.19 7.26
N GLY A 215 27.87 6.17 8.11
CA GLY A 215 28.62 5.98 9.35
C GLY A 215 28.23 6.97 10.47
N ALA A 216 27.27 7.85 10.23
CA ALA A 216 26.78 8.76 11.26
C ALA A 216 26.07 8.00 12.37
N LYS A 217 26.25 8.41 13.61
CA LYS A 217 25.53 7.85 14.76
C LYS A 217 24.17 8.50 14.85
N ILE A 218 23.11 7.68 14.76
CA ILE A 218 21.72 8.11 14.77
C ILE A 218 21.07 7.58 16.03
N ARG A 219 20.59 8.46 16.89
CA ARG A 219 19.88 8.10 18.12
C ARG A 219 18.39 8.14 17.87
N VAL A 220 17.70 7.04 18.19
CA VAL A 220 16.28 6.90 17.97
C VAL A 220 15.54 6.54 19.26
N GLU A 221 14.31 7.02 19.38
CA GLU A 221 13.36 6.54 20.35
C GLU A 221 12.44 5.50 19.67
N VAL A 222 12.40 4.32 20.27
CA VAL A 222 11.73 3.14 19.75
C VAL A 222 10.51 2.80 20.59
N ASN A 223 9.42 2.46 19.93
CA ASN A 223 8.19 1.97 20.54
C ASN A 223 7.72 0.72 19.79
N GLU A 224 7.65 -0.42 20.48
CA GLU A 224 7.34 -1.72 19.92
C GLU A 224 6.09 -2.34 20.50
N ILE A 225 5.36 -3.06 19.65
CA ILE A 225 4.16 -3.82 20.01
C ILE A 225 4.31 -5.23 19.43
N PRO A 226 4.35 -6.27 20.29
CA PRO A 226 4.36 -7.66 19.83
C PRO A 226 3.01 -8.03 19.21
N VAL A 227 3.03 -8.74 18.09
CA VAL A 227 1.87 -9.34 17.44
C VAL A 227 1.78 -10.78 17.85
N ILE A 228 0.70 -11.14 18.56
CA ILE A 228 0.51 -12.47 19.15
C ILE A 228 -0.48 -13.27 18.32
N ARG A 229 -0.15 -14.51 18.07
CA ARG A 229 -1.06 -15.51 17.49
C ARG A 229 -0.90 -16.82 18.24
N ASN A 230 -2.01 -17.43 18.67
CA ASN A 230 -2.00 -18.68 19.45
C ASN A 230 -1.05 -18.61 20.67
N ASN A 231 -1.06 -17.51 21.39
CA ASN A 231 -0.23 -17.25 22.57
C ASN A 231 1.28 -17.21 22.33
N VAL A 232 1.70 -17.06 21.05
CA VAL A 232 3.10 -16.93 20.65
C VAL A 232 3.28 -15.61 19.90
N THR A 233 4.35 -14.88 20.19
CA THR A 233 4.72 -13.70 19.42
C THR A 233 5.23 -14.14 18.04
N ILE A 234 4.54 -13.71 16.98
CA ILE A 234 4.88 -14.05 15.58
C ILE A 234 5.62 -12.94 14.86
N ALA A 235 5.46 -11.71 15.31
CA ALA A 235 6.13 -10.53 14.77
C ALA A 235 6.14 -9.42 15.83
N VAL A 236 6.95 -8.41 15.61
CA VAL A 236 6.97 -7.15 16.35
C VAL A 236 6.76 -6.02 15.35
N VAL A 237 5.81 -5.14 15.64
CA VAL A 237 5.60 -3.89 14.90
C VAL A 237 6.17 -2.76 15.72
N GLY A 238 7.10 -2.03 15.14
CA GLY A 238 7.77 -0.92 15.80
C GLY A 238 7.61 0.39 15.05
N SER A 239 7.68 1.46 15.83
CA SER A 239 7.89 2.81 15.32
C SER A 239 9.15 3.39 15.96
N LEU A 240 9.88 4.18 15.18
CA LEU A 240 11.04 4.90 15.68
C LEU A 240 10.99 6.38 15.26
N VAL A 241 11.51 7.23 16.12
CA VAL A 241 11.67 8.66 15.89
C VAL A 241 13.14 9.01 16.06
N ASP A 242 13.71 9.70 15.07
CA ASP A 242 15.06 10.25 15.20
C ASP A 242 15.06 11.36 16.26
N VAL A 243 15.81 11.16 17.31
CA VAL A 243 15.98 12.09 18.43
C VAL A 243 17.42 12.60 18.54
N THR A 244 18.22 12.42 17.50
CA THR A 244 19.65 12.76 17.50
C THR A 244 19.88 14.22 17.87
N GLU A 245 19.22 15.15 17.19
CA GLU A 245 19.38 16.57 17.45
C GLU A 245 18.80 16.99 18.82
N LYS A 246 17.64 16.43 19.17
CA LYS A 246 17.04 16.67 20.50
C LYS A 246 17.99 16.26 21.62
N MET A 247 18.61 15.09 21.52
CA MET A 247 19.55 14.60 22.53
C MET A 247 20.83 15.43 22.59
N LYS A 248 21.36 15.91 21.47
CA LYS A 248 22.51 16.82 21.46
C LYS A 248 22.22 18.11 22.22
N VAL A 249 21.00 18.65 22.04
CA VAL A 249 20.58 19.85 22.77
C VAL A 249 20.43 19.56 24.27
N GLU A 250 19.79 18.43 24.64
CA GLU A 250 19.64 18.02 26.03
C GLU A 250 21.01 17.83 26.71
N GLU A 251 21.95 17.15 26.06
CA GLU A 251 23.33 16.93 26.55
C GLU A 251 24.07 18.27 26.71
N GLY A 252 23.97 19.16 25.73
CA GLY A 252 24.60 20.49 25.82
C GLY A 252 24.03 21.35 26.94
N LEU A 253 22.72 21.23 27.25
CA LEU A 253 22.12 21.94 28.39
C LEU A 253 22.63 21.38 29.72
N ILE A 254 22.73 20.04 29.85
CA ILE A 254 23.25 19.39 31.04
C ILE A 254 24.71 19.80 31.28
N GLU A 255 25.54 19.79 30.24
CA GLU A 255 26.94 20.23 30.33
C GLU A 255 27.04 21.70 30.77
N ALA A 256 26.20 22.57 30.21
CA ALA A 256 26.12 23.97 30.60
C ALA A 256 25.70 24.16 32.06
N GLU A 257 24.74 23.39 32.55
CA GLU A 257 24.32 23.39 33.95
C GLU A 257 25.43 22.94 34.90
N ILE A 258 26.17 21.89 34.54
CA ILE A 258 27.32 21.39 35.34
C ILE A 258 28.38 22.48 35.43
N LEU A 259 28.75 23.09 34.30
CA LEU A 259 29.75 24.17 34.27
C LEU A 259 29.29 25.39 35.11
N LEU A 260 28.02 25.72 35.07
CA LEU A 260 27.47 26.83 35.89
C LEU A 260 27.50 26.48 37.39
N LYS A 261 27.23 25.23 37.76
CA LYS A 261 27.33 24.77 39.15
C LYS A 261 28.77 24.78 39.66
N ASP A 262 29.74 24.32 38.86
CA ASP A 262 31.17 24.36 39.20
C ASP A 262 31.66 25.79 39.34
N TYR A 263 31.25 26.71 38.42
CA TYR A 263 31.59 28.10 38.50
C TYR A 263 31.02 28.79 39.75
N SER A 264 29.79 28.45 40.13
CA SER A 264 29.13 28.98 41.34
C SER A 264 29.74 28.41 42.62
N GLY A 265 30.24 27.17 42.59
CA GLY A 265 30.93 26.51 43.70
C GLY A 265 32.31 27.12 43.95
N HIS A 266 33.04 27.49 42.89
CA HIS A 266 34.37 28.13 43.00
C HIS A 266 34.28 29.59 43.46
N LYS A 267 33.14 30.31 43.20
CA LYS A 267 32.95 31.67 43.66
C LYS A 267 32.80 31.83 45.18
N LYS A 268 32.48 30.72 45.88
CA LYS A 268 32.43 30.69 47.35
C LYS A 268 33.82 30.50 48.01
N LYS A 269 34.90 30.26 47.21
CA LYS A 269 36.23 30.02 47.73
C LYS A 269 37.26 31.11 47.41
N ASN A 270 36.99 32.03 46.46
CA ASN A 270 37.93 33.10 46.10
C ASN A 270 37.15 34.40 45.86
N GLU A 271 37.14 35.32 46.82
CA GLU A 271 36.81 36.72 46.62
C GLU A 271 37.97 37.39 45.86
N GLY A 272 37.81 37.57 44.56
CA GLY A 272 38.78 38.25 43.71
C GLY A 272 38.26 38.32 42.26
N GLU A 273 37.71 39.48 41.92
CA GLU A 273 37.30 40.04 40.62
C GLU A 273 36.30 39.30 39.69
N PRO A 274 35.29 40.02 39.14
CA PRO A 274 34.19 39.39 38.45
C PRO A 274 34.41 39.33 36.92
N ALA A 275 34.77 38.21 36.39
CA ALA A 275 34.46 37.90 34.99
C ALA A 275 33.03 37.36 34.96
N GLY A 276 32.10 38.11 34.39
CA GLY A 276 30.68 37.79 34.42
C GLY A 276 30.32 36.51 33.65
N PRO A 277 29.19 35.87 33.96
CA PRO A 277 28.74 34.58 33.40
C PRO A 277 28.56 34.59 31.87
N PHE A 278 28.58 35.73 31.23
CA PHE A 278 28.49 35.89 29.76
C PHE A 278 29.80 35.54 29.02
N ALA A 279 30.99 35.54 29.68
CA ALA A 279 32.24 35.24 29.03
C ALA A 279 32.40 33.70 28.76
N ALA A 280 31.88 32.86 29.67
CA ALA A 280 31.88 31.43 29.52
C ALA A 280 30.92 30.93 28.41
N LEU A 281 29.74 31.57 28.28
CA LEU A 281 28.80 31.29 27.20
C LEU A 281 29.36 31.70 25.83
N LYS A 282 30.12 32.80 25.72
CA LYS A 282 30.72 33.24 24.45
C LYS A 282 31.75 32.24 23.91
N SER A 283 32.51 31.54 24.76
CA SER A 283 33.50 30.53 24.33
C SER A 283 32.83 29.23 23.83
N ILE A 284 31.61 28.90 24.27
CA ILE A 284 30.87 27.73 23.85
C ILE A 284 30.21 27.98 22.47
N PHE A 285 29.76 29.22 22.22
CA PHE A 285 29.13 29.57 20.95
C PHE A 285 30.15 29.88 19.85
N SER A 286 31.33 30.38 20.15
CA SER A 286 32.38 30.67 19.16
C SER A 286 33.05 29.41 18.58
N LYS A 287 32.97 28.26 19.24
CA LYS A 287 33.45 26.95 18.69
C LYS A 287 32.52 26.30 17.68
N LYS A 288 31.30 26.84 17.49
CA LYS A 288 30.27 26.27 16.58
C LYS A 288 30.21 26.93 15.20
N GLU A 289 30.95 28.02 14.96
CA GLU A 289 30.92 28.76 13.67
C GLU A 289 31.92 28.27 12.61
N GLU A 290 32.71 27.22 12.85
CA GLU A 290 33.67 26.69 11.87
C GLU A 290 33.21 25.45 11.09
N THR A 291 31.93 25.07 11.16
CA THR A 291 31.38 24.08 10.21
C THR A 291 30.56 24.81 9.14
N LYS A 292 31.18 24.89 7.95
CA LYS A 292 30.64 25.48 6.73
C LYS A 292 29.22 25.01 6.42
N GLU A 293 28.34 25.97 6.18
CA GLU A 293 27.09 25.82 5.43
C GLU A 293 27.44 25.40 4.00
N ASP A 294 27.11 24.16 3.64
CA ASP A 294 26.99 23.78 2.24
C ASP A 294 25.51 23.98 1.86
N ASP A 295 25.28 25.06 1.12
CA ASP A 295 24.00 25.39 0.45
C ASP A 295 23.64 24.25 -0.53
N ILE A 296 22.57 23.50 -0.23
CA ILE A 296 21.90 22.61 -1.17
C ILE A 296 20.77 23.37 -1.82
N PRO A 297 20.79 23.61 -3.15
CA PRO A 297 19.67 24.23 -3.85
C PRO A 297 18.46 23.28 -3.86
N ILE A 298 17.33 23.76 -3.41
CA ILE A 298 16.03 23.09 -3.52
C ILE A 298 15.50 23.36 -4.93
N ASP A 299 15.59 22.36 -5.79
CA ASP A 299 14.96 22.35 -7.11
C ASP A 299 13.49 21.96 -6.95
N ILE A 300 12.59 22.92 -7.14
CA ILE A 300 11.14 22.70 -7.15
C ILE A 300 10.71 22.52 -8.61
N PRO A 301 10.21 21.35 -9.03
CA PRO A 301 9.69 21.21 -10.38
C PRO A 301 8.35 21.92 -10.53
N ASP A 302 8.29 22.89 -11.44
CA ASP A 302 7.08 23.49 -11.99
C ASP A 302 6.29 22.44 -12.78
N SER A 303 5.28 21.82 -12.15
CA SER A 303 4.18 21.20 -12.89
C SER A 303 2.99 20.92 -11.98
N LEU A 304 2.17 21.93 -11.76
CA LEU A 304 0.74 21.82 -11.42
C LEU A 304 0.04 23.06 -11.99
N ASN A 305 -0.34 22.97 -13.26
CA ASN A 305 -1.47 23.65 -13.86
C ASN A 305 -2.27 22.63 -14.67
#